data_e1d56ccfe7f4dbd3c7e0301a96f5e135
#
_entry.id   e1d56ccfe7f4dbd3c7e0301a96f5e135
#
_cell.length_a   1.000
_cell.length_b   1.000
_cell.length_c   1.000
_cell.angle_alpha   90.00
_cell.angle_beta   90.00
_cell.angle_gamma   90.00
#
_symmetry.space_group_name_H-M   'P 1'
#
loop_
_entity.id
_entity.type
_entity.pdbx_description
1 polymer ?
#
loop_
_entity_poly.entity_id
_entity_poly.type
_entity_poly.pdbx_seq_one_letter_code
_entity_poly.pdbx_strand_id
1 'polypeptide(L)'
;MSHQSDLIATDINAYLAQHERKELLRFLTCGNVDDGKSTLIGRLLHDSKMIYEDQLAAVQADSVKSGTTGAGKIDLALLVDGLQAEREQGITIDVAYRYFSTSTRKFIIADTPGHEQYTRNMATGASTCDLAVILIDARYGVQTQTKRHSFIASLLGIKHIIVAVNKMDLVGYSQETFEKIRDDYMAFVKHLDLHDIHFIPMSALDGDNVVNPSANMPWFSGLPMMELLNSIEIASDHNFDDARFPVQYVNRPNLDFRGFCGTVASGIFHKGDAITALPSGKTSTIKSIVTFDGDLQQAFAGMAVTLTLNDEIDISRGDVILGQQQTTPSVADKFKANIVWMTEQAMLPGRQYVIKLATRSVSGSVATIHHRIDVNTLEHHDADELKLNEIGLCTVAVNAPVVFEPYKRNKATGSFIIIDRLTNVTVGAGMIVGDASKDEWAPVTAEERASRFGQTATIVALAGADAKTMAYHLERRLFDTGHAATVLEQADSALAAAIKNAGLICLAVGLADDAADLAFDADQMSVDDIYGALKQREVVR
;
A
#
# COMPACT_ATOMS: atom_id res chain seq x y z
N MET A 1 -4.74 -39.30 -6.39
CA MET A 1 -5.45 -39.56 -5.11
C MET A 1 -5.39 -38.29 -4.31
N SER A 2 -6.54 -37.66 -4.08
CA SER A 2 -6.60 -36.50 -3.19
C SER A 2 -6.05 -36.95 -1.83
N HIS A 3 -5.07 -36.21 -1.29
CA HIS A 3 -4.62 -36.45 0.08
C HIS A 3 -5.73 -35.99 1.04
N GLN A 4 -6.79 -36.76 1.13
CA GLN A 4 -7.59 -36.81 2.34
C GLN A 4 -6.66 -37.36 3.40
N SER A 5 -6.35 -36.59 4.43
CA SER A 5 -5.60 -37.14 5.55
C SER A 5 -6.41 -38.29 6.13
N ASP A 6 -5.74 -39.33 6.58
CA ASP A 6 -6.41 -40.46 7.25
C ASP A 6 -7.33 -39.99 8.39
N LEU A 7 -7.02 -38.81 8.95
CA LEU A 7 -7.82 -38.17 9.99
C LEU A 7 -9.18 -37.66 9.46
N ILE A 8 -9.28 -37.15 8.21
CA ILE A 8 -10.58 -36.78 7.61
C ILE A 8 -11.48 -38.01 7.49
N ALA A 9 -10.89 -39.12 7.11
CA ALA A 9 -11.63 -40.39 6.93
C ALA A 9 -12.07 -41.00 8.27
N THR A 10 -11.37 -40.75 9.37
CA THR A 10 -11.60 -41.35 10.67
C THR A 10 -12.33 -40.42 11.66
N ASP A 11 -11.99 -39.15 11.72
CA ASP A 11 -12.60 -38.14 12.60
C ASP A 11 -12.51 -36.73 12.00
N ILE A 12 -13.57 -36.34 11.31
CA ILE A 12 -13.67 -35.02 10.65
C ILE A 12 -13.60 -33.85 11.65
N ASN A 13 -14.14 -34.02 12.86
CA ASN A 13 -14.16 -32.96 13.87
C ASN A 13 -12.76 -32.74 14.44
N ALA A 14 -12.00 -33.80 14.70
CA ALA A 14 -10.60 -33.68 15.10
C ALA A 14 -9.75 -33.01 14.00
N TYR A 15 -9.98 -33.37 12.74
CA TYR A 15 -9.31 -32.72 11.60
C TYR A 15 -9.64 -31.22 11.53
N LEU A 16 -10.90 -30.84 11.64
CA LEU A 16 -11.33 -29.42 11.61
C LEU A 16 -10.69 -28.64 12.77
N ALA A 17 -10.73 -29.17 13.99
CA ALA A 17 -10.13 -28.56 15.17
C ALA A 17 -8.60 -28.38 15.02
N GLN A 18 -7.91 -29.37 14.46
CA GLN A 18 -6.48 -29.25 14.15
C GLN A 18 -6.23 -28.22 13.07
N HIS A 19 -7.08 -28.16 12.04
CA HIS A 19 -6.93 -27.24 10.92
C HIS A 19 -7.21 -25.79 11.33
N GLU A 20 -8.16 -25.54 12.24
CA GLU A 20 -8.45 -24.23 12.81
C GLU A 20 -7.29 -23.64 13.60
N ARG A 21 -6.52 -24.50 14.29
CA ARG A 21 -5.39 -24.08 15.13
C ARG A 21 -4.08 -23.86 14.39
N LYS A 22 -4.01 -24.17 13.08
CA LYS A 22 -2.81 -23.94 12.30
C LYS A 22 -2.56 -22.45 12.14
N GLU A 23 -1.34 -22.01 12.40
CA GLU A 23 -0.89 -20.65 12.12
C GLU A 23 -1.00 -20.34 10.62
N LEU A 24 -1.30 -19.09 10.30
CA LEU A 24 -1.41 -18.61 8.93
C LEU A 24 -0.23 -17.71 8.60
N LEU A 25 0.58 -18.10 7.62
CA LEU A 25 1.65 -17.27 7.04
C LEU A 25 1.19 -16.69 5.70
N ARG A 26 1.25 -15.37 5.58
CA ARG A 26 1.05 -14.66 4.33
C ARG A 26 2.41 -14.24 3.77
N PHE A 27 2.72 -14.67 2.56
CA PHE A 27 3.96 -14.24 1.92
C PHE A 27 3.73 -13.81 0.47
N LEU A 28 4.55 -12.86 0.02
CA LEU A 28 4.55 -12.47 -1.38
C LEU A 28 5.75 -13.09 -2.09
N THR A 29 5.58 -13.30 -3.40
CA THR A 29 6.68 -13.59 -4.32
C THR A 29 6.93 -12.36 -5.17
N CYS A 30 8.16 -11.89 -5.23
CA CYS A 30 8.58 -10.78 -6.07
C CYS A 30 9.97 -11.05 -6.67
N GLY A 31 10.34 -10.31 -7.69
CA GLY A 31 11.56 -10.50 -8.47
C GLY A 31 11.34 -9.92 -9.86
N ASN A 32 12.38 -9.93 -10.69
CA ASN A 32 12.28 -9.40 -12.04
C ASN A 32 11.36 -10.27 -12.92
N VAL A 33 11.01 -9.77 -14.10
CA VAL A 33 10.37 -10.58 -15.14
C VAL A 33 11.32 -11.74 -15.45
N ASP A 34 10.76 -12.93 -15.63
CA ASP A 34 11.48 -14.19 -15.91
C ASP A 34 12.39 -14.74 -14.78
N ASP A 35 12.38 -14.19 -13.56
CA ASP A 35 13.12 -14.80 -12.45
C ASP A 35 12.52 -16.14 -11.97
N GLY A 36 11.31 -16.50 -12.47
CA GLY A 36 10.66 -17.79 -12.21
C GLY A 36 9.68 -17.77 -11.03
N LYS A 37 9.03 -16.63 -10.76
CA LYS A 37 8.00 -16.49 -9.71
C LYS A 37 6.86 -17.48 -9.89
N SER A 38 6.18 -17.46 -11.03
CA SER A 38 5.05 -18.35 -11.32
C SER A 38 5.48 -19.82 -11.33
N THR A 39 6.71 -20.11 -11.79
CA THR A 39 7.28 -21.48 -11.74
C THR A 39 7.46 -21.94 -10.30
N LEU A 40 7.99 -21.08 -9.40
CA LEU A 40 8.15 -21.40 -7.99
C LEU A 40 6.81 -21.64 -7.29
N ILE A 41 5.83 -20.76 -7.52
CA ILE A 41 4.47 -20.92 -6.95
C ILE A 41 3.84 -22.22 -7.45
N GLY A 42 3.89 -22.47 -8.76
CA GLY A 42 3.38 -23.70 -9.35
C GLY A 42 4.07 -24.94 -8.77
N ARG A 43 5.38 -24.89 -8.54
CA ARG A 43 6.15 -25.96 -7.90
C ARG A 43 5.73 -26.18 -6.44
N LEU A 44 5.58 -25.14 -5.65
CA LEU A 44 5.10 -25.23 -4.28
C LEU A 44 3.71 -25.86 -4.20
N LEU A 45 2.78 -25.44 -5.07
CA LEU A 45 1.43 -26.02 -5.14
C LEU A 45 1.44 -27.48 -5.59
N HIS A 46 2.24 -27.80 -6.60
CA HIS A 46 2.37 -29.15 -7.12
C HIS A 46 2.95 -30.12 -6.08
N ASP A 47 4.10 -29.78 -5.50
CA ASP A 47 4.83 -30.67 -4.59
C ASP A 47 4.17 -30.75 -3.21
N SER A 48 3.36 -29.73 -2.82
CA SER A 48 2.45 -29.80 -1.66
C SER A 48 1.22 -30.67 -1.91
N LYS A 49 1.06 -31.23 -3.12
CA LYS A 49 -0.07 -32.08 -3.53
C LYS A 49 -1.45 -31.39 -3.37
N MET A 50 -1.50 -30.08 -3.55
CA MET A 50 -2.71 -29.27 -3.44
C MET A 50 -3.41 -29.04 -4.78
N ILE A 51 -2.90 -29.66 -5.86
CA ILE A 51 -3.49 -29.61 -7.18
C ILE A 51 -4.34 -30.85 -7.43
N TYR A 52 -5.55 -30.64 -7.91
CA TYR A 52 -6.44 -31.73 -8.29
C TYR A 52 -5.93 -32.43 -9.57
N GLU A 53 -6.18 -33.74 -9.69
CA GLU A 53 -5.69 -34.57 -10.81
C GLU A 53 -6.18 -34.05 -12.18
N ASP A 54 -7.40 -33.53 -12.25
CA ASP A 54 -7.99 -32.93 -13.45
C ASP A 54 -7.27 -31.62 -13.86
N GLN A 55 -6.92 -30.77 -12.89
CA GLN A 55 -6.14 -29.56 -13.14
C GLN A 55 -4.73 -29.91 -13.62
N LEU A 56 -4.08 -30.88 -13.00
CA LEU A 56 -2.75 -31.33 -13.41
C LEU A 56 -2.77 -31.89 -14.84
N ALA A 57 -3.79 -32.68 -15.19
CA ALA A 57 -3.96 -33.21 -16.54
C ALA A 57 -4.18 -32.10 -17.59
N ALA A 58 -4.96 -31.06 -17.23
CA ALA A 58 -5.15 -29.88 -18.09
C ALA A 58 -3.83 -29.12 -18.33
N VAL A 59 -3.06 -28.86 -17.26
CA VAL A 59 -1.76 -28.20 -17.36
C VAL A 59 -0.76 -29.02 -18.17
N GLN A 60 -0.75 -30.35 -18.03
CA GLN A 60 0.08 -31.22 -18.87
C GLN A 60 -0.27 -31.09 -20.37
N ALA A 61 -1.57 -31.07 -20.68
CA ALA A 61 -2.03 -30.91 -22.08
C ALA A 61 -1.68 -29.52 -22.63
N ASP A 62 -1.81 -28.47 -21.82
CA ASP A 62 -1.49 -27.10 -22.22
C ASP A 62 0.03 -26.87 -22.29
N SER A 63 0.84 -27.52 -21.44
CA SER A 63 2.31 -27.48 -21.51
C SER A 63 2.86 -28.00 -22.84
N VAL A 64 2.20 -28.98 -23.45
CA VAL A 64 2.58 -29.48 -24.78
C VAL A 64 2.29 -28.48 -25.89
N LYS A 65 1.24 -27.63 -25.72
CA LYS A 65 0.80 -26.67 -26.74
C LYS A 65 1.51 -25.31 -26.63
N SER A 66 1.69 -24.81 -25.42
CA SER A 66 2.12 -23.43 -25.15
C SER A 66 3.18 -23.32 -24.04
N GLY A 67 3.70 -24.44 -23.52
CA GLY A 67 4.69 -24.42 -22.44
C GLY A 67 6.03 -23.86 -22.88
N THR A 68 6.69 -23.10 -22.00
CA THR A 68 7.99 -22.45 -22.22
C THR A 68 9.17 -23.26 -21.68
N THR A 69 8.92 -24.37 -20.98
CA THR A 69 9.92 -25.14 -20.21
C THR A 69 10.69 -26.21 -21.00
N GLY A 70 10.43 -26.34 -22.30
CA GLY A 70 11.08 -27.32 -23.18
C GLY A 70 10.34 -28.66 -23.27
N ALA A 71 10.72 -29.48 -24.26
CA ALA A 71 10.02 -30.73 -24.55
C ALA A 71 10.11 -31.73 -23.40
N GLY A 72 8.95 -32.19 -22.92
CA GLY A 72 8.84 -33.25 -21.89
C GLY A 72 8.80 -32.75 -20.44
N LYS A 73 8.91 -31.46 -20.17
CA LYS A 73 8.72 -30.87 -18.83
C LYS A 73 7.34 -30.22 -18.73
N ILE A 74 6.69 -30.38 -17.58
CA ILE A 74 5.41 -29.70 -17.27
C ILE A 74 5.71 -28.25 -16.96
N ASP A 75 5.01 -27.33 -17.62
CA ASP A 75 5.09 -25.89 -17.30
C ASP A 75 4.13 -25.58 -16.15
N LEU A 76 4.67 -25.60 -14.92
CA LEU A 76 3.90 -25.34 -13.71
C LEU A 76 3.50 -23.85 -13.56
N ALA A 77 4.08 -22.93 -14.34
CA ALA A 77 3.65 -21.55 -14.35
C ALA A 77 2.19 -21.41 -14.84
N LEU A 78 1.75 -22.28 -15.75
CA LEU A 78 0.38 -22.31 -16.25
C LEU A 78 -0.69 -22.58 -15.17
N LEU A 79 -0.29 -23.10 -13.99
CA LEU A 79 -1.17 -23.24 -12.82
C LEU A 79 -1.53 -21.88 -12.19
N VAL A 80 -0.67 -20.89 -12.38
CA VAL A 80 -0.72 -19.61 -11.68
C VAL A 80 -1.34 -18.53 -12.54
N ASP A 81 -1.06 -18.52 -13.84
CA ASP A 81 -1.51 -17.51 -14.78
C ASP A 81 -3.05 -17.57 -14.96
N GLY A 82 -3.74 -16.66 -14.27
CA GLY A 82 -5.21 -16.64 -14.19
C GLY A 82 -5.88 -15.82 -15.30
N LEU A 83 -5.30 -14.69 -15.69
CA LEU A 83 -5.86 -13.79 -16.67
C LEU A 83 -5.40 -14.16 -18.09
N GLN A 84 -6.30 -14.00 -19.07
CA GLN A 84 -5.94 -14.23 -20.47
C GLN A 84 -4.79 -13.32 -20.90
N ALA A 85 -4.80 -12.05 -20.49
CA ALA A 85 -3.74 -11.08 -20.77
C ALA A 85 -2.38 -11.49 -20.17
N GLU A 86 -2.36 -12.11 -19.00
CA GLU A 86 -1.13 -12.64 -18.37
C GLU A 86 -0.56 -13.80 -19.18
N ARG A 87 -1.42 -14.73 -19.64
CA ARG A 87 -1.02 -15.85 -20.50
C ARG A 87 -0.49 -15.40 -21.86
N GLU A 88 -1.11 -14.37 -22.45
CA GLU A 88 -0.69 -13.83 -23.75
C GLU A 88 0.62 -13.06 -23.67
N GLN A 89 0.87 -12.34 -22.56
CA GLN A 89 2.06 -11.52 -22.36
C GLN A 89 3.18 -12.25 -21.59
N GLY A 90 2.86 -13.35 -20.91
CA GLY A 90 3.81 -14.08 -20.06
C GLY A 90 4.29 -13.31 -18.83
N ILE A 91 3.48 -12.35 -18.33
CA ILE A 91 3.81 -11.54 -17.16
C ILE A 91 2.61 -11.49 -16.19
N THR A 92 2.90 -11.42 -14.89
CA THR A 92 1.89 -11.11 -13.87
C THR A 92 1.53 -9.62 -13.94
N ILE A 93 0.24 -9.31 -14.02
CA ILE A 93 -0.27 -7.93 -14.12
C ILE A 93 -0.89 -7.48 -12.81
N ASP A 94 -1.76 -8.30 -12.23
CA ASP A 94 -2.47 -8.01 -10.98
C ASP A 94 -1.99 -8.92 -9.85
N VAL A 95 -2.39 -8.61 -8.60
CA VAL A 95 -2.06 -9.46 -7.45
C VAL A 95 -3.00 -10.66 -7.43
N ALA A 96 -2.45 -11.85 -7.59
CA ALA A 96 -3.17 -13.10 -7.46
C ALA A 96 -2.88 -13.78 -6.13
N TYR A 97 -3.94 -14.19 -5.41
CA TYR A 97 -3.78 -14.92 -4.15
C TYR A 97 -3.97 -16.42 -4.38
N ARG A 98 -3.02 -17.20 -3.85
CA ARG A 98 -3.07 -18.66 -3.87
C ARG A 98 -2.99 -19.20 -2.45
N TYR A 99 -3.66 -20.31 -2.22
CA TYR A 99 -3.83 -20.90 -0.91
C TYR A 99 -3.33 -22.33 -0.91
N PHE A 100 -2.53 -22.68 0.07
CA PHE A 100 -2.19 -24.07 0.34
C PHE A 100 -1.94 -24.28 1.84
N SER A 101 -1.81 -25.55 2.26
CA SER A 101 -1.51 -25.87 3.65
C SER A 101 -0.64 -27.11 3.75
N THR A 102 0.22 -27.13 4.75
CA THR A 102 0.94 -28.31 5.19
C THR A 102 0.22 -28.95 6.39
N SER A 103 0.80 -29.99 6.95
CA SER A 103 0.29 -30.58 8.20
C SER A 103 0.30 -29.60 9.38
N THR A 104 1.21 -28.60 9.37
CA THR A 104 1.49 -27.70 10.48
C THR A 104 1.00 -26.28 10.27
N ARG A 105 0.98 -25.77 9.02
CA ARG A 105 0.74 -24.34 8.71
C ARG A 105 -0.15 -24.14 7.50
N LYS A 106 -0.91 -23.04 7.49
CA LYS A 106 -1.65 -22.52 6.32
C LYS A 106 -0.85 -21.43 5.66
N PHE A 107 -0.96 -21.31 4.35
CA PHE A 107 -0.24 -20.30 3.56
C PHE A 107 -1.18 -19.54 2.62
N ILE A 108 -0.95 -18.25 2.52
CA ILE A 108 -1.48 -17.40 1.45
C ILE A 108 -0.28 -16.83 0.70
N ILE A 109 -0.20 -17.13 -0.58
CA ILE A 109 0.79 -16.54 -1.49
C ILE A 109 0.14 -15.34 -2.18
N ALA A 110 0.77 -14.18 -2.09
CA ALA A 110 0.47 -13.04 -2.96
C ALA A 110 1.47 -13.06 -4.12
N ASP A 111 1.02 -13.49 -5.30
CA ASP A 111 1.83 -13.37 -6.51
C ASP A 111 1.79 -11.94 -7.00
N THR A 112 2.96 -11.29 -7.08
CA THR A 112 3.05 -9.87 -7.39
C THR A 112 3.82 -9.63 -8.70
N PRO A 113 3.40 -8.60 -9.48
CA PRO A 113 4.07 -8.27 -10.73
C PRO A 113 5.54 -7.91 -10.52
N GLY A 114 6.39 -8.34 -11.46
CA GLY A 114 7.82 -7.99 -11.47
C GLY A 114 8.13 -6.67 -12.18
N HIS A 115 7.24 -6.14 -13.01
CA HIS A 115 7.48 -4.97 -13.84
C HIS A 115 7.22 -3.66 -13.07
N GLU A 116 8.06 -2.64 -13.31
CA GLU A 116 7.99 -1.36 -12.59
C GLU A 116 6.64 -0.62 -12.72
N GLN A 117 5.96 -0.77 -13.85
CA GLN A 117 4.65 -0.16 -14.09
C GLN A 117 3.57 -0.66 -13.12
N TYR A 118 3.80 -1.79 -12.46
CA TYR A 118 2.87 -2.41 -11.52
C TYR A 118 3.32 -2.30 -10.05
N THR A 119 4.20 -1.34 -9.72
CA THR A 119 4.69 -1.11 -8.34
C THR A 119 3.54 -0.96 -7.34
N ARG A 120 2.42 -0.30 -7.72
CA ARG A 120 1.21 -0.18 -6.89
C ARG A 120 0.62 -1.55 -6.51
N ASN A 121 0.59 -2.50 -7.47
CA ASN A 121 0.04 -3.83 -7.23
C ASN A 121 0.96 -4.62 -6.30
N MET A 122 2.28 -4.52 -6.50
CA MET A 122 3.27 -5.08 -5.56
C MET A 122 3.11 -4.51 -4.15
N ALA A 123 2.98 -3.19 -4.00
CA ALA A 123 2.76 -2.56 -2.69
C ALA A 123 1.44 -3.03 -2.04
N THR A 124 0.38 -3.22 -2.83
CA THR A 124 -0.91 -3.75 -2.35
C THR A 124 -0.76 -5.18 -1.82
N GLY A 125 -0.12 -6.06 -2.58
CA GLY A 125 0.13 -7.45 -2.15
C GLY A 125 1.00 -7.50 -0.90
N ALA A 126 2.10 -6.75 -0.90
CA ALA A 126 3.07 -6.71 0.19
C ALA A 126 2.48 -6.17 1.52
N SER A 127 1.51 -5.25 1.45
CA SER A 127 0.91 -4.64 2.65
C SER A 127 0.22 -5.61 3.60
N THR A 128 -0.15 -6.79 3.10
CA THR A 128 -0.85 -7.83 3.87
C THR A 128 0.05 -9.02 4.22
N CYS A 129 1.31 -9.00 3.79
CA CYS A 129 2.22 -10.12 3.95
C CYS A 129 3.15 -9.98 5.17
N ASP A 130 3.49 -11.11 5.76
CA ASP A 130 4.39 -11.24 6.89
C ASP A 130 5.84 -11.49 6.42
N LEU A 131 5.99 -12.09 5.22
CA LEU A 131 7.25 -12.52 4.65
C LEU A 131 7.31 -12.18 3.15
N ALA A 132 8.49 -11.86 2.62
CA ALA A 132 8.74 -11.71 1.19
C ALA A 132 9.75 -12.73 0.67
N VAL A 133 9.39 -13.41 -0.41
CA VAL A 133 10.30 -14.25 -1.20
C VAL A 133 10.75 -13.44 -2.42
N ILE A 134 12.01 -13.03 -2.40
CA ILE A 134 12.63 -12.24 -3.47
C ILE A 134 13.43 -13.19 -4.36
N LEU A 135 12.95 -13.39 -5.58
CA LEU A 135 13.65 -14.24 -6.56
C LEU A 135 14.76 -13.45 -7.25
N ILE A 136 15.88 -14.11 -7.47
CA ILE A 136 17.03 -13.62 -8.23
C ILE A 136 17.46 -14.71 -9.19
N ASP A 137 17.51 -14.40 -10.49
CA ASP A 137 18.07 -15.29 -11.50
C ASP A 137 19.61 -15.36 -11.31
N ALA A 138 20.13 -16.56 -11.06
CA ALA A 138 21.56 -16.79 -10.78
C ALA A 138 22.48 -16.33 -11.90
N ARG A 139 21.99 -16.22 -13.14
CA ARG A 139 22.76 -15.74 -14.30
C ARG A 139 23.05 -14.23 -14.25
N TYR A 140 22.12 -13.45 -13.65
CA TYR A 140 22.16 -11.99 -13.69
C TYR A 140 22.46 -11.35 -12.34
N GLY A 141 22.24 -12.05 -11.22
CA GLY A 141 22.48 -11.53 -9.88
C GLY A 141 21.52 -10.41 -9.47
N VAL A 142 21.97 -9.55 -8.54
CA VAL A 142 21.16 -8.46 -7.97
C VAL A 142 20.94 -7.35 -8.99
N GLN A 143 19.68 -7.19 -9.42
CA GLN A 143 19.28 -6.20 -10.41
C GLN A 143 18.50 -5.03 -9.79
N THR A 144 18.22 -4.00 -10.59
CA THR A 144 17.44 -2.81 -10.17
C THR A 144 16.07 -3.19 -9.59
N GLN A 145 15.36 -4.15 -10.21
CA GLN A 145 14.07 -4.61 -9.70
C GLN A 145 14.20 -5.33 -8.36
N THR A 146 15.27 -6.12 -8.16
CA THR A 146 15.56 -6.75 -6.87
C THR A 146 15.69 -5.70 -5.76
N LYS A 147 16.43 -4.61 -6.03
CA LYS A 147 16.63 -3.50 -5.10
C LYS A 147 15.30 -2.80 -4.79
N ARG A 148 14.51 -2.50 -5.81
CA ARG A 148 13.17 -1.88 -5.69
C ARG A 148 12.24 -2.71 -4.81
N HIS A 149 12.15 -4.01 -5.07
CA HIS A 149 11.27 -4.89 -4.32
C HIS A 149 11.70 -5.01 -2.85
N SER A 150 13.02 -5.10 -2.60
CA SER A 150 13.57 -5.10 -1.24
C SER A 150 13.26 -3.80 -0.50
N PHE A 151 13.37 -2.65 -1.18
CA PHE A 151 13.03 -1.34 -0.60
C PHE A 151 11.54 -1.26 -0.24
N ILE A 152 10.65 -1.68 -1.15
CA ILE A 152 9.20 -1.67 -0.90
C ILE A 152 8.85 -2.62 0.26
N ALA A 153 9.45 -3.81 0.32
CA ALA A 153 9.26 -4.74 1.42
C ALA A 153 9.70 -4.13 2.77
N SER A 154 10.86 -3.47 2.81
CA SER A 154 11.36 -2.73 3.98
C SER A 154 10.42 -1.59 4.37
N LEU A 155 9.95 -0.78 3.40
CA LEU A 155 9.04 0.35 3.63
C LEU A 155 7.71 -0.12 4.23
N LEU A 156 7.20 -1.27 3.78
CA LEU A 156 5.98 -1.90 4.27
C LEU A 156 6.20 -2.73 5.55
N GLY A 157 7.40 -2.68 6.13
CA GLY A 157 7.73 -3.30 7.41
C GLY A 157 7.63 -4.82 7.39
N ILE A 158 7.97 -5.46 6.26
CA ILE A 158 8.14 -6.91 6.18
C ILE A 158 9.50 -7.24 6.80
N LYS A 159 9.49 -8.04 7.85
CA LYS A 159 10.70 -8.35 8.62
C LYS A 159 11.46 -9.57 8.08
N HIS A 160 10.74 -10.54 7.56
CA HIS A 160 11.27 -11.81 7.08
C HIS A 160 11.45 -11.80 5.57
N ILE A 161 12.68 -11.99 5.12
CA ILE A 161 13.03 -12.01 3.70
C ILE A 161 13.69 -13.35 3.36
N ILE A 162 13.17 -14.02 2.34
CA ILE A 162 13.84 -15.16 1.72
C ILE A 162 14.35 -14.73 0.36
N VAL A 163 15.64 -14.69 0.18
CA VAL A 163 16.28 -14.46 -1.12
C VAL A 163 16.46 -15.81 -1.80
N ALA A 164 15.61 -16.07 -2.79
CA ALA A 164 15.61 -17.29 -3.58
C ALA A 164 16.51 -17.11 -4.81
N VAL A 165 17.75 -17.59 -4.75
CA VAL A 165 18.68 -17.59 -5.89
C VAL A 165 18.28 -18.73 -6.81
N ASN A 166 17.44 -18.41 -7.80
CA ASN A 166 16.79 -19.37 -8.69
C ASN A 166 17.59 -19.62 -9.96
N LYS A 167 17.26 -20.70 -10.67
CA LYS A 167 17.92 -21.15 -11.90
C LYS A 167 19.38 -21.52 -11.70
N MET A 168 19.71 -22.10 -10.56
CA MET A 168 21.05 -22.61 -10.27
C MET A 168 21.50 -23.70 -11.25
N ASP A 169 20.56 -24.42 -11.86
CA ASP A 169 20.79 -25.38 -12.96
C ASP A 169 21.48 -24.73 -14.15
N LEU A 170 21.17 -23.47 -14.49
CA LEU A 170 21.74 -22.75 -15.61
C LEU A 170 23.17 -22.20 -15.36
N VAL A 171 23.62 -22.23 -14.11
CA VAL A 171 25.00 -21.84 -13.73
C VAL A 171 25.79 -23.01 -13.14
N GLY A 172 25.37 -24.26 -13.45
CA GLY A 172 26.03 -25.48 -13.02
C GLY A 172 26.06 -25.68 -11.52
N TYR A 173 25.05 -25.17 -10.79
CA TYR A 173 24.91 -25.25 -9.33
C TYR A 173 26.11 -24.68 -8.55
N SER A 174 26.75 -23.64 -9.10
CA SER A 174 27.99 -23.03 -8.59
C SER A 174 27.79 -22.37 -7.22
N GLN A 175 28.52 -22.84 -6.21
CA GLN A 175 28.59 -22.23 -4.89
C GLN A 175 29.15 -20.80 -4.96
N GLU A 176 30.21 -20.56 -5.76
CA GLU A 176 30.82 -19.24 -5.90
C GLU A 176 29.81 -18.20 -6.44
N THR A 177 28.99 -18.59 -7.42
CA THR A 177 27.93 -17.72 -7.97
C THR A 177 26.90 -17.36 -6.89
N PHE A 178 26.47 -18.32 -6.09
CA PHE A 178 25.54 -18.11 -5.00
C PHE A 178 26.11 -17.18 -3.92
N GLU A 179 27.34 -17.42 -3.47
CA GLU A 179 27.99 -16.60 -2.45
C GLU A 179 28.20 -15.16 -2.92
N LYS A 180 28.58 -14.95 -4.18
CA LYS A 180 28.69 -13.62 -4.77
C LYS A 180 27.35 -12.88 -4.74
N ILE A 181 26.27 -13.52 -5.16
CA ILE A 181 24.93 -12.91 -5.16
C ILE A 181 24.48 -12.57 -3.73
N ARG A 182 24.75 -13.46 -2.78
CA ARG A 182 24.48 -13.21 -1.35
C ARG A 182 25.22 -11.98 -0.85
N ASP A 183 26.52 -11.88 -1.14
CA ASP A 183 27.35 -10.79 -0.66
C ASP A 183 26.97 -9.45 -1.32
N ASP A 184 26.65 -9.44 -2.62
CA ASP A 184 26.14 -8.27 -3.35
C ASP A 184 24.80 -7.80 -2.77
N TYR A 185 23.88 -8.73 -2.47
CA TYR A 185 22.60 -8.41 -1.86
C TYR A 185 22.77 -7.86 -0.43
N MET A 186 23.62 -8.50 0.39
CA MET A 186 23.90 -8.03 1.75
C MET A 186 24.57 -6.66 1.78
N ALA A 187 25.40 -6.34 0.81
CA ALA A 187 25.99 -5.00 0.68
C ALA A 187 24.92 -3.92 0.41
N PHE A 188 23.92 -4.24 -0.42
CA PHE A 188 22.84 -3.33 -0.73
C PHE A 188 21.88 -3.11 0.47
N VAL A 189 21.47 -4.18 1.17
CA VAL A 189 20.44 -4.09 2.22
C VAL A 189 20.91 -3.45 3.52
N LYS A 190 22.22 -3.16 3.68
CA LYS A 190 22.76 -2.47 4.86
C LYS A 190 22.08 -1.14 5.18
N HIS A 191 21.47 -0.51 4.17
CA HIS A 191 20.78 0.77 4.30
C HIS A 191 19.26 0.61 4.49
N LEU A 192 18.76 -0.63 4.47
CA LEU A 192 17.35 -0.96 4.65
C LEU A 192 17.09 -1.53 6.04
N ASP A 193 15.88 -1.37 6.52
CA ASP A 193 15.42 -1.92 7.81
C ASP A 193 14.94 -3.37 7.61
N LEU A 194 15.86 -4.26 7.29
CA LEU A 194 15.63 -5.68 7.08
C LEU A 194 16.56 -6.47 8.00
N HIS A 195 16.01 -7.37 8.81
CA HIS A 195 16.76 -8.01 9.90
C HIS A 195 16.86 -9.53 9.76
N ASP A 196 15.82 -10.19 9.28
CA ASP A 196 15.78 -11.65 9.15
C ASP A 196 15.81 -12.04 7.67
N ILE A 197 17.02 -12.29 7.16
CA ILE A 197 17.28 -12.55 5.75
C ILE A 197 17.87 -13.94 5.58
N HIS A 198 17.14 -14.79 4.86
CA HIS A 198 17.57 -16.15 4.51
C HIS A 198 17.88 -16.25 3.03
N PHE A 199 18.90 -17.03 2.67
CA PHE A 199 19.29 -17.27 1.28
C PHE A 199 19.11 -18.75 0.94
N ILE A 200 18.47 -19.03 -0.19
CA ILE A 200 18.26 -20.40 -0.68
C ILE A 200 18.68 -20.48 -2.14
N PRO A 201 19.72 -21.28 -2.48
CA PRO A 201 20.01 -21.61 -3.87
C PRO A 201 19.01 -22.67 -4.34
N MET A 202 18.37 -22.45 -5.49
CA MET A 202 17.33 -23.37 -5.97
C MET A 202 17.22 -23.47 -7.49
N SER A 203 16.55 -24.52 -7.96
CA SER A 203 15.94 -24.58 -9.28
C SER A 203 14.45 -24.84 -9.11
N ALA A 204 13.63 -23.81 -9.32
CA ALA A 204 12.17 -23.94 -9.25
C ALA A 204 11.65 -24.89 -10.32
N LEU A 205 12.33 -24.97 -11.48
CA LEU A 205 11.96 -25.85 -12.59
C LEU A 205 12.20 -27.33 -12.25
N ASP A 206 13.35 -27.65 -11.68
CA ASP A 206 13.73 -29.03 -11.37
C ASP A 206 13.33 -29.45 -9.94
N GLY A 207 12.98 -28.48 -9.07
CA GLY A 207 12.52 -28.72 -7.70
C GLY A 207 13.65 -28.75 -6.67
N ASP A 208 14.89 -28.42 -7.07
CA ASP A 208 16.05 -28.41 -6.17
C ASP A 208 15.87 -27.36 -5.06
N ASN A 209 15.98 -27.77 -3.80
CA ASN A 209 15.80 -26.96 -2.58
C ASN A 209 14.43 -26.24 -2.48
N VAL A 210 13.42 -26.69 -3.21
CA VAL A 210 12.05 -26.14 -3.06
C VAL A 210 11.33 -26.86 -1.92
N VAL A 211 11.10 -28.18 -2.01
CA VAL A 211 10.48 -28.98 -0.96
C VAL A 211 11.49 -29.93 -0.32
N ASN A 212 12.37 -30.53 -1.12
CA ASN A 212 13.40 -31.45 -0.68
C ASN A 212 14.80 -30.84 -0.88
N PRO A 213 15.79 -31.23 -0.04
CA PRO A 213 17.18 -30.85 -0.27
C PRO A 213 17.69 -31.32 -1.64
N SER A 214 18.49 -30.48 -2.29
CA SER A 214 19.05 -30.79 -3.61
C SER A 214 20.25 -31.73 -3.50
N ALA A 215 20.28 -32.79 -4.30
CA ALA A 215 21.46 -33.62 -4.48
C ALA A 215 22.55 -32.91 -5.32
N ASN A 216 22.18 -31.91 -6.13
CA ASN A 216 23.09 -31.17 -7.00
C ASN A 216 23.86 -30.07 -6.26
N MET A 217 23.39 -29.70 -5.05
CA MET A 217 24.02 -28.65 -4.21
C MET A 217 24.37 -29.17 -2.82
N PRO A 218 25.25 -30.20 -2.70
CA PRO A 218 25.62 -30.79 -1.41
C PRO A 218 26.38 -29.82 -0.49
N TRP A 219 26.86 -28.71 -1.01
CA TRP A 219 27.52 -27.64 -0.27
C TRP A 219 26.54 -26.73 0.49
N PHE A 220 25.25 -26.77 0.15
CA PHE A 220 24.21 -26.02 0.86
C PHE A 220 23.66 -26.84 2.03
N SER A 221 23.90 -26.36 3.24
CA SER A 221 23.47 -27.02 4.49
C SER A 221 22.22 -26.37 5.11
N GLY A 222 21.62 -25.36 4.43
CA GLY A 222 20.41 -24.70 4.90
C GLY A 222 19.14 -25.50 4.62
N LEU A 223 17.99 -24.97 5.08
CA LEU A 223 16.69 -25.59 4.88
C LEU A 223 16.17 -25.35 3.46
N PRO A 224 15.49 -26.32 2.84
CA PRO A 224 14.68 -26.08 1.63
C PRO A 224 13.57 -25.05 1.89
N MET A 225 13.06 -24.43 0.83
CA MET A 225 12.06 -23.37 0.91
C MET A 225 10.84 -23.75 1.77
N MET A 226 10.24 -24.91 1.54
CA MET A 226 9.04 -25.36 2.25
C MET A 226 9.30 -25.56 3.75
N GLU A 227 10.45 -26.12 4.11
CA GLU A 227 10.81 -26.33 5.50
C GLU A 227 11.09 -24.99 6.20
N LEU A 228 11.78 -24.08 5.53
CA LEU A 228 12.01 -22.73 6.05
C LEU A 228 10.68 -21.96 6.24
N LEU A 229 9.75 -22.01 5.27
CA LEU A 229 8.42 -21.40 5.38
C LEU A 229 7.60 -21.96 6.55
N ASN A 230 7.80 -23.24 6.91
CA ASN A 230 7.15 -23.85 8.07
C ASN A 230 7.80 -23.46 9.40
N SER A 231 9.09 -23.11 9.42
CA SER A 231 9.87 -22.85 10.64
C SER A 231 9.93 -21.39 11.06
N ILE A 232 9.76 -20.42 10.14
CA ILE A 232 9.80 -18.99 10.45
C ILE A 232 8.67 -18.64 11.42
N GLU A 233 9.03 -18.04 12.57
CA GLU A 233 8.10 -17.60 13.60
C GLU A 233 7.66 -16.16 13.37
N ILE A 234 6.37 -15.97 13.06
CA ILE A 234 5.77 -14.63 12.85
C ILE A 234 5.03 -14.11 14.09
N ALA A 235 4.77 -14.97 15.08
CA ALA A 235 4.06 -14.58 16.29
C ALA A 235 4.79 -13.49 17.08
N SER A 236 6.12 -13.52 17.09
CA SER A 236 6.97 -12.50 17.74
C SER A 236 6.92 -11.12 17.09
N ASP A 237 6.38 -11.02 15.87
CA ASP A 237 6.26 -9.75 15.14
C ASP A 237 5.08 -8.89 15.59
N HIS A 238 4.11 -9.50 16.26
CA HIS A 238 2.98 -8.79 16.80
C HIS A 238 3.40 -7.93 18.01
N ASN A 239 2.94 -6.68 18.01
CA ASN A 239 3.07 -5.84 19.19
C ASN A 239 2.02 -6.29 20.22
N PHE A 240 2.46 -7.00 21.27
CA PHE A 240 1.62 -7.42 22.39
C PHE A 240 1.65 -6.45 23.57
N ASP A 241 2.52 -5.43 23.54
CA ASP A 241 2.70 -4.48 24.64
C ASP A 241 1.65 -3.36 24.61
N ASP A 242 1.31 -2.88 23.41
CA ASP A 242 0.43 -1.73 23.22
C ASP A 242 -0.98 -2.17 22.80
N ALA A 243 -1.91 -2.27 23.73
CA ALA A 243 -3.29 -2.65 23.42
C ALA A 243 -4.04 -1.53 22.69
N ARG A 244 -4.45 -1.81 21.44
CA ARG A 244 -5.14 -0.91 20.52
C ARG A 244 -6.34 -1.59 19.90
N PHE A 245 -7.48 -0.94 20.01
CA PHE A 245 -8.74 -1.45 19.45
C PHE A 245 -9.47 -0.33 18.67
N PRO A 246 -9.23 -0.21 17.37
CA PRO A 246 -9.98 0.70 16.51
C PRO A 246 -11.44 0.26 16.39
N VAL A 247 -12.37 1.13 16.77
CA VAL A 247 -13.80 0.83 16.75
C VAL A 247 -14.33 0.90 15.32
N GLN A 248 -14.83 -0.22 14.81
CA GLN A 248 -15.41 -0.35 13.47
C GLN A 248 -16.91 -0.11 13.44
N TYR A 249 -17.61 -0.54 14.49
CA TYR A 249 -19.05 -0.46 14.57
C TYR A 249 -19.51 -0.40 16.03
N VAL A 250 -20.57 0.36 16.30
CA VAL A 250 -21.23 0.39 17.62
C VAL A 250 -22.52 -0.39 17.51
N ASN A 251 -22.59 -1.53 18.18
CA ASN A 251 -23.75 -2.41 18.19
C ASN A 251 -24.64 -2.10 19.39
N ARG A 252 -25.86 -1.67 19.14
CA ARG A 252 -26.88 -1.40 20.16
C ARG A 252 -28.23 -1.98 19.76
N PRO A 253 -28.39 -3.32 19.81
CA PRO A 253 -29.60 -4.00 19.37
C PRO A 253 -30.81 -3.71 20.29
N ASN A 254 -30.57 -3.35 21.55
CA ASN A 254 -31.57 -3.02 22.56
C ASN A 254 -30.98 -2.02 23.59
N LEU A 255 -31.76 -1.66 24.61
CA LEU A 255 -31.36 -0.69 25.63
C LEU A 255 -30.32 -1.25 26.63
N ASP A 256 -30.24 -2.57 26.79
CA ASP A 256 -29.42 -3.24 27.79
C ASP A 256 -28.03 -3.64 27.25
N PHE A 257 -27.81 -3.53 25.93
CA PHE A 257 -26.57 -3.90 25.28
C PHE A 257 -26.00 -2.75 24.45
N ARG A 258 -24.76 -2.34 24.77
CA ARG A 258 -23.95 -1.46 23.94
C ARG A 258 -22.57 -2.06 23.80
N GLY A 259 -22.25 -2.53 22.60
CA GLY A 259 -21.00 -3.16 22.25
C GLY A 259 -20.21 -2.39 21.20
N PHE A 260 -18.91 -2.32 21.36
CA PHE A 260 -17.97 -1.71 20.44
C PHE A 260 -17.25 -2.83 19.67
N CYS A 261 -17.62 -2.98 18.39
CA CYS A 261 -17.11 -4.05 17.55
C CYS A 261 -15.84 -3.58 16.82
N GLY A 262 -14.85 -4.46 16.73
CA GLY A 262 -13.60 -4.18 16.03
C GLY A 262 -12.67 -5.39 16.01
N THR A 263 -11.49 -5.17 15.45
CA THR A 263 -10.37 -6.11 15.52
C THR A 263 -9.30 -5.53 16.43
N VAL A 264 -8.79 -6.32 17.36
CA VAL A 264 -7.64 -5.94 18.19
C VAL A 264 -6.46 -5.70 17.26
N ALA A 265 -6.02 -4.45 17.14
CA ALA A 265 -4.93 -4.05 16.25
C ALA A 265 -3.56 -4.46 16.81
N SER A 266 -3.41 -4.36 18.13
CA SER A 266 -2.21 -4.78 18.86
C SER A 266 -2.53 -4.97 20.35
N GLY A 267 -1.61 -5.58 21.08
CA GLY A 267 -1.70 -5.81 22.52
C GLY A 267 -2.69 -6.91 22.90
N ILE A 268 -2.98 -6.93 24.19
CA ILE A 268 -3.91 -7.87 24.82
C ILE A 268 -4.88 -7.07 25.67
N PHE A 269 -6.16 -7.37 25.59
CA PHE A 269 -7.22 -6.85 26.46
C PHE A 269 -7.77 -7.99 27.31
N HIS A 270 -7.95 -7.73 28.61
CA HIS A 270 -8.61 -8.62 29.52
C HIS A 270 -9.96 -8.04 30.01
N LYS A 271 -10.87 -8.93 30.37
CA LYS A 271 -12.07 -8.53 31.09
C LYS A 271 -11.67 -7.85 32.41
N GLY A 272 -12.22 -6.66 32.67
CA GLY A 272 -11.91 -5.84 33.83
C GLY A 272 -10.79 -4.82 33.62
N ASP A 273 -10.07 -4.86 32.50
CA ASP A 273 -9.04 -3.89 32.20
C ASP A 273 -9.62 -2.48 32.12
N ALA A 274 -8.89 -1.54 32.68
CA ALA A 274 -9.19 -0.13 32.52
C ALA A 274 -8.76 0.34 31.12
N ILE A 275 -9.59 1.15 30.48
CA ILE A 275 -9.37 1.65 29.12
C ILE A 275 -9.48 3.17 29.04
N THR A 276 -8.89 3.71 27.98
CA THR A 276 -9.07 5.10 27.55
C THR A 276 -9.53 5.14 26.10
N ALA A 277 -10.58 5.90 25.82
CA ALA A 277 -11.08 6.12 24.47
C ALA A 277 -10.48 7.40 23.87
N LEU A 278 -9.82 7.32 22.71
CA LEU A 278 -9.29 8.47 21.98
C LEU A 278 -10.15 8.77 20.74
N PRO A 279 -10.33 10.06 20.37
CA PRO A 279 -9.62 11.26 20.88
C PRO A 279 -10.23 11.87 22.16
N SER A 280 -11.38 11.39 22.66
CA SER A 280 -12.12 12.03 23.76
C SER A 280 -11.38 12.03 25.11
N GLY A 281 -10.46 11.10 25.33
CA GLY A 281 -9.76 10.90 26.61
C GLY A 281 -10.63 10.30 27.73
N LYS A 282 -11.88 9.90 27.45
CA LYS A 282 -12.78 9.29 28.42
C LYS A 282 -12.29 7.90 28.83
N THR A 283 -12.43 7.57 30.10
CA THR A 283 -12.00 6.29 30.68
C THR A 283 -13.17 5.43 31.10
N SER A 284 -13.00 4.12 31.08
CA SER A 284 -13.95 3.13 31.60
C SER A 284 -13.20 1.81 31.89
N THR A 285 -13.96 0.75 32.14
CA THR A 285 -13.42 -0.61 32.30
C THR A 285 -14.17 -1.60 31.41
N ILE A 286 -13.48 -2.64 30.94
CA ILE A 286 -14.08 -3.69 30.09
C ILE A 286 -15.01 -4.56 30.95
N LYS A 287 -16.30 -4.54 30.63
CA LYS A 287 -17.31 -5.39 31.29
C LYS A 287 -17.27 -6.81 30.74
N SER A 288 -17.24 -6.98 29.44
CA SER A 288 -17.11 -8.28 28.76
C SER A 288 -16.45 -8.16 27.39
N ILE A 289 -15.86 -9.25 26.93
CA ILE A 289 -15.30 -9.43 25.58
C ILE A 289 -16.16 -10.50 24.92
N VAL A 290 -16.99 -10.09 23.97
CA VAL A 290 -18.05 -10.93 23.40
C VAL A 290 -17.66 -11.39 22.00
N THR A 291 -17.84 -12.69 21.73
CA THR A 291 -17.73 -13.29 20.40
C THR A 291 -19.03 -14.06 20.06
N PHE A 292 -19.10 -14.64 18.86
CA PHE A 292 -20.24 -15.48 18.47
C PHE A 292 -20.36 -16.71 19.36
N ASP A 293 -19.24 -17.30 19.80
CA ASP A 293 -19.17 -18.52 20.61
C ASP A 293 -19.30 -18.25 22.12
N GLY A 294 -19.46 -16.98 22.53
CA GLY A 294 -19.62 -16.57 23.92
C GLY A 294 -18.59 -15.54 24.38
N ASP A 295 -18.54 -15.34 25.70
CA ASP A 295 -17.66 -14.36 26.34
C ASP A 295 -16.26 -14.94 26.56
N LEU A 296 -15.25 -14.12 26.25
CA LEU A 296 -13.84 -14.43 26.47
C LEU A 296 -13.30 -13.72 27.71
N GLN A 297 -12.26 -14.28 28.33
CA GLN A 297 -11.52 -13.62 29.39
C GLN A 297 -10.46 -12.65 28.88
N GLN A 298 -9.94 -12.90 27.67
CA GLN A 298 -8.96 -12.05 26.99
C GLN A 298 -9.14 -12.06 25.47
N ALA A 299 -8.68 -11.00 24.81
CA ALA A 299 -8.54 -10.90 23.36
C ALA A 299 -7.18 -10.28 23.02
N PHE A 300 -6.54 -10.78 21.98
CA PHE A 300 -5.21 -10.38 21.54
C PHE A 300 -5.20 -9.94 20.07
N ALA A 301 -4.09 -9.39 19.62
CA ALA A 301 -3.90 -8.88 18.27
C ALA A 301 -4.42 -9.85 17.18
N GLY A 302 -5.24 -9.33 16.27
CA GLY A 302 -5.87 -10.08 15.17
C GLY A 302 -7.27 -10.63 15.48
N MET A 303 -7.69 -10.69 16.75
CA MET A 303 -9.03 -11.18 17.10
C MET A 303 -10.11 -10.15 16.83
N ALA A 304 -11.17 -10.57 16.14
CA ALA A 304 -12.39 -9.78 15.94
C ALA A 304 -13.35 -10.01 17.12
N VAL A 305 -13.61 -8.98 17.91
CA VAL A 305 -14.42 -9.08 19.13
C VAL A 305 -15.34 -7.88 19.30
N THR A 306 -16.27 -8.00 20.24
CA THR A 306 -17.10 -6.88 20.73
C THR A 306 -16.77 -6.60 22.19
N LEU A 307 -16.27 -5.39 22.46
CA LEU A 307 -16.04 -4.94 23.83
C LEU A 307 -17.29 -4.27 24.39
N THR A 308 -17.73 -4.64 25.58
CA THR A 308 -18.72 -3.90 26.35
C THR A 308 -18.04 -3.23 27.53
N LEU A 309 -18.53 -2.07 27.96
CA LEU A 309 -17.94 -1.28 29.04
C LEU A 309 -18.89 -1.18 30.23
N ASN A 310 -18.34 -0.90 31.40
CA ASN A 310 -19.13 -0.70 32.63
C ASN A 310 -19.84 0.65 32.63
N ASP A 311 -19.26 1.67 31.99
CA ASP A 311 -19.83 3.02 31.91
C ASP A 311 -20.36 3.31 30.51
N GLU A 312 -21.42 4.09 30.41
CA GLU A 312 -21.92 4.62 29.13
C GLU A 312 -21.12 5.86 28.72
N ILE A 313 -19.99 5.65 28.06
CA ILE A 313 -19.19 6.74 27.48
C ILE A 313 -19.42 6.81 25.97
N ASP A 314 -19.31 8.02 25.41
CA ASP A 314 -19.44 8.20 23.96
C ASP A 314 -18.18 7.71 23.26
N ILE A 315 -18.36 6.66 22.50
CA ILE A 315 -17.38 6.10 21.57
C ILE A 315 -18.12 5.84 20.26
N SER A 316 -17.48 6.23 19.17
CA SER A 316 -18.03 6.10 17.80
C SER A 316 -17.08 5.32 16.90
N ARG A 317 -17.57 4.92 15.74
CA ARG A 317 -16.70 4.39 14.68
C ARG A 317 -15.60 5.40 14.37
N GLY A 318 -14.35 4.94 14.34
CA GLY A 318 -13.17 5.75 14.09
C GLY A 318 -12.42 6.17 15.34
N ASP A 319 -13.00 5.98 16.52
CA ASP A 319 -12.28 6.12 17.79
C ASP A 319 -11.42 4.89 18.07
N VAL A 320 -10.41 5.04 18.91
CA VAL A 320 -9.52 3.96 19.31
C VAL A 320 -9.57 3.77 20.82
N ILE A 321 -9.87 2.55 21.25
CA ILE A 321 -9.81 2.16 22.65
C ILE A 321 -8.38 1.68 22.96
N LEU A 322 -7.78 2.24 23.99
CA LEU A 322 -6.45 1.91 24.50
C LEU A 322 -6.53 1.16 25.83
N GLY A 323 -5.64 0.21 26.05
CA GLY A 323 -5.37 -0.31 27.39
C GLY A 323 -4.65 0.75 28.25
N GLN A 324 -4.85 0.72 29.58
CA GLN A 324 -4.11 1.58 30.50
C GLN A 324 -2.64 1.14 30.65
N GLN A 325 -1.78 2.07 31.03
CA GLN A 325 -0.33 1.90 31.29
C GLN A 325 0.57 1.72 30.06
N GLN A 326 0.11 2.14 28.90
CA GLN A 326 0.86 1.99 27.64
C GLN A 326 1.20 3.34 27.04
N THR A 327 2.09 3.32 26.05
CA THR A 327 2.39 4.54 25.32
C THR A 327 1.14 5.07 24.65
N THR A 328 0.95 6.39 24.76
CA THR A 328 -0.20 7.06 24.16
C THR A 328 0.08 7.35 22.68
N PRO A 329 -0.81 6.95 21.75
CA PRO A 329 -0.75 7.37 20.36
C PRO A 329 -0.81 8.89 20.23
N SER A 330 -0.30 9.42 19.11
CA SER A 330 -0.50 10.83 18.77
C SER A 330 -1.96 11.08 18.38
N VAL A 331 -2.45 12.25 18.81
CA VAL A 331 -3.76 12.78 18.39
C VAL A 331 -3.49 14.15 17.77
N ALA A 332 -3.47 14.24 16.45
CA ALA A 332 -3.12 15.45 15.74
C ALA A 332 -3.84 15.56 14.39
N ASP A 333 -3.80 16.75 13.81
CA ASP A 333 -4.35 17.06 12.49
C ASP A 333 -3.28 17.14 11.39
N LYS A 334 -2.00 16.90 11.74
CA LYS A 334 -0.87 16.84 10.81
C LYS A 334 0.07 15.72 11.18
N PHE A 335 0.54 15.00 10.16
CA PHE A 335 1.53 13.93 10.33
C PHE A 335 2.41 13.78 9.09
N LYS A 336 3.64 13.29 9.29
CA LYS A 336 4.56 12.90 8.21
C LYS A 336 4.33 11.46 7.83
N ALA A 337 4.34 11.18 6.54
CA ALA A 337 4.17 9.83 6.01
C ALA A 337 4.94 9.63 4.70
N ASN A 338 5.42 8.40 4.48
CA ASN A 338 5.81 7.95 3.16
C ASN A 338 4.53 7.60 2.39
N ILE A 339 4.35 8.18 1.21
CA ILE A 339 3.18 7.95 0.36
C ILE A 339 3.61 7.26 -0.92
N VAL A 340 2.93 6.17 -1.28
CA VAL A 340 3.00 5.51 -2.59
C VAL A 340 1.83 6.02 -3.41
N TRP A 341 2.11 6.68 -4.54
CA TRP A 341 1.07 7.19 -5.42
C TRP A 341 0.65 6.15 -6.45
N MET A 342 -0.65 5.95 -6.68
CA MET A 342 -1.21 4.76 -7.34
C MET A 342 -2.03 5.06 -8.60
N THR A 343 -2.12 6.32 -9.04
CA THR A 343 -2.94 6.71 -10.20
C THR A 343 -2.16 7.55 -11.21
N GLU A 344 -2.62 7.56 -12.46
CA GLU A 344 -2.02 8.31 -13.58
C GLU A 344 -1.99 9.83 -13.32
N GLN A 345 -3.06 10.36 -12.71
CA GLN A 345 -3.10 11.76 -12.35
C GLN A 345 -2.13 12.01 -11.21
N ALA A 346 -1.16 12.90 -11.42
CA ALA A 346 -0.18 13.24 -10.41
C ALA A 346 -0.81 13.81 -9.14
N MET A 347 -0.22 13.49 -7.99
CA MET A 347 -0.57 14.09 -6.71
C MET A 347 0.04 15.48 -6.60
N LEU A 348 -0.82 16.46 -6.39
CA LEU A 348 -0.44 17.85 -6.18
C LEU A 348 -0.70 18.23 -4.72
N PRO A 349 0.24 18.96 -4.07
CA PRO A 349 0.02 19.51 -2.75
C PRO A 349 -1.25 20.37 -2.68
N GLY A 350 -1.97 20.28 -1.56
CA GLY A 350 -3.17 21.08 -1.30
C GLY A 350 -4.47 20.52 -1.86
N ARG A 351 -4.44 19.63 -2.85
CA ARG A 351 -5.66 18.98 -3.36
C ARG A 351 -6.36 18.18 -2.26
N GLN A 352 -7.68 18.27 -2.21
CA GLN A 352 -8.51 17.64 -1.16
C GLN A 352 -8.90 16.21 -1.51
N TYR A 353 -8.65 15.31 -0.57
CA TYR A 353 -8.97 13.88 -0.64
C TYR A 353 -9.77 13.44 0.59
N VAL A 354 -10.26 12.22 0.58
CA VAL A 354 -10.66 11.51 1.79
C VAL A 354 -9.47 10.67 2.25
N ILE A 355 -9.03 10.92 3.48
CA ILE A 355 -7.98 10.14 4.15
C ILE A 355 -8.67 9.13 5.06
N LYS A 356 -8.45 7.85 4.80
CA LYS A 356 -9.00 6.77 5.62
C LYS A 356 -7.89 6.09 6.39
N LEU A 357 -7.88 6.29 7.71
CA LEU A 357 -6.90 5.76 8.65
C LEU A 357 -7.61 4.80 9.60
N ALA A 358 -7.19 3.55 9.64
CA ALA A 358 -7.89 2.47 10.34
C ALA A 358 -9.41 2.50 10.05
N THR A 359 -10.23 2.84 11.03
CA THR A 359 -11.69 2.89 10.91
C THR A 359 -12.25 4.30 10.70
N ARG A 360 -11.41 5.34 10.79
CA ARG A 360 -11.79 6.75 10.64
C ARG A 360 -11.57 7.25 9.22
N SER A 361 -12.51 8.04 8.73
CA SER A 361 -12.39 8.76 7.46
C SER A 361 -12.55 10.25 7.70
N VAL A 362 -11.61 11.05 7.20
CA VAL A 362 -11.58 12.51 7.33
C VAL A 362 -11.20 13.14 6.00
N SER A 363 -11.61 14.39 5.78
CA SER A 363 -11.10 15.17 4.64
C SER A 363 -9.70 15.68 4.96
N GLY A 364 -8.82 15.67 3.97
CA GLY A 364 -7.45 16.13 4.15
C GLY A 364 -6.75 16.32 2.82
N SER A 365 -5.52 16.78 2.89
CA SER A 365 -4.64 16.97 1.73
C SER A 365 -3.20 16.62 2.08
N VAL A 366 -2.41 16.31 1.05
CA VAL A 366 -0.96 16.36 1.17
C VAL A 366 -0.57 17.84 1.17
N ALA A 367 -0.07 18.33 2.30
CA ALA A 367 0.28 19.75 2.45
C ALA A 367 1.62 20.06 1.79
N THR A 368 2.61 19.18 1.95
CA THR A 368 3.99 19.39 1.46
C THR A 368 4.59 18.04 1.04
N ILE A 369 5.34 18.03 -0.04
CA ILE A 369 6.27 16.97 -0.41
C ILE A 369 7.64 17.40 0.07
N HIS A 370 8.28 16.65 0.97
CA HIS A 370 9.63 16.95 1.42
C HIS A 370 10.67 16.50 0.41
N HIS A 371 10.49 15.31 -0.14
CA HIS A 371 11.30 14.75 -1.22
C HIS A 371 10.61 13.51 -1.80
N ARG A 372 10.95 13.22 -3.04
CA ARG A 372 10.67 11.92 -3.69
C ARG A 372 11.84 10.99 -3.45
N ILE A 373 11.56 9.70 -3.28
CA ILE A 373 12.56 8.65 -3.11
C ILE A 373 12.71 7.92 -4.45
N ASP A 374 13.92 7.91 -5.02
CA ASP A 374 14.22 7.02 -6.15
C ASP A 374 14.37 5.59 -5.63
N VAL A 375 13.43 4.73 -6.01
CA VAL A 375 13.38 3.34 -5.53
C VAL A 375 14.51 2.46 -6.08
N ASN A 376 15.29 2.93 -7.05
CA ASN A 376 16.41 2.20 -7.64
C ASN A 376 17.73 2.55 -6.98
N THR A 377 17.93 3.84 -6.65
CA THR A 377 19.17 4.37 -6.07
C THR A 377 19.07 4.65 -4.58
N LEU A 378 17.82 4.75 -4.05
CA LEU A 378 17.48 5.19 -2.70
C LEU A 378 17.83 6.67 -2.43
N GLU A 379 18.12 7.43 -3.47
CA GLU A 379 18.39 8.86 -3.37
C GLU A 379 17.12 9.66 -3.19
N HIS A 380 17.26 10.79 -2.51
CA HIS A 380 16.17 11.74 -2.29
C HIS A 380 16.27 12.88 -3.31
N HIS A 381 15.18 13.17 -3.99
CA HIS A 381 15.09 14.24 -4.96
C HIS A 381 13.97 15.22 -4.59
N ASP A 382 14.21 16.50 -4.80
CA ASP A 382 13.16 17.51 -4.69
C ASP A 382 12.04 17.19 -5.68
N ALA A 383 10.80 17.40 -5.27
CA ALA A 383 9.62 17.14 -6.10
C ALA A 383 8.45 18.04 -5.69
N ASP A 384 7.76 18.58 -6.69
CA ASP A 384 6.55 19.38 -6.52
C ASP A 384 5.27 18.54 -6.70
N GLU A 385 5.41 17.33 -7.23
CA GLU A 385 4.33 16.37 -7.45
C GLU A 385 4.81 14.92 -7.25
N LEU A 386 3.90 13.99 -7.06
CA LEU A 386 4.19 12.55 -7.17
C LEU A 386 3.39 11.95 -8.32
N LYS A 387 4.09 11.30 -9.24
CA LYS A 387 3.52 10.56 -10.39
C LYS A 387 3.19 9.13 -10.02
N LEU A 388 2.50 8.44 -10.91
CA LEU A 388 2.17 7.02 -10.75
C LEU A 388 3.42 6.20 -10.36
N ASN A 389 3.27 5.38 -9.32
CA ASN A 389 4.32 4.51 -8.75
C ASN A 389 5.47 5.24 -8.05
N GLU A 390 5.42 6.55 -7.92
CA GLU A 390 6.41 7.29 -7.14
C GLU A 390 6.13 7.21 -5.64
N ILE A 391 7.20 7.27 -4.86
CA ILE A 391 7.16 7.26 -3.39
C ILE A 391 7.80 8.55 -2.89
N GLY A 392 7.13 9.23 -1.96
CA GLY A 392 7.67 10.45 -1.37
C GLY A 392 7.37 10.57 0.11
N LEU A 393 8.27 11.25 0.83
CA LEU A 393 8.01 11.70 2.20
C LEU A 393 7.20 12.99 2.14
N CYS A 394 6.02 12.97 2.76
CA CYS A 394 5.07 14.07 2.69
C CYS A 394 4.54 14.44 4.08
N THR A 395 4.10 15.68 4.24
CA THR A 395 3.23 16.10 5.34
C THR A 395 1.78 16.04 4.88
N VAL A 396 0.96 15.31 5.63
CA VAL A 396 -0.50 15.21 5.43
C VAL A 396 -1.18 16.07 6.48
N ALA A 397 -2.12 16.91 6.05
CA ALA A 397 -2.98 17.72 6.91
C ALA A 397 -4.44 17.26 6.76
N VAL A 398 -5.14 17.08 7.88
CA VAL A 398 -6.53 16.63 7.92
C VAL A 398 -7.40 17.65 8.66
N ASN A 399 -8.70 17.67 8.36
CA ASN A 399 -9.62 18.67 8.88
C ASN A 399 -10.15 18.38 10.31
N ALA A 400 -9.80 17.22 10.87
CA ALA A 400 -10.12 16.85 12.25
C ALA A 400 -8.99 15.97 12.80
N PRO A 401 -8.68 16.06 14.11
CA PRO A 401 -7.66 15.23 14.71
C PRO A 401 -7.93 13.73 14.53
N VAL A 402 -6.88 12.99 14.22
CA VAL A 402 -6.89 11.53 14.08
C VAL A 402 -5.92 10.91 15.08
N VAL A 403 -6.23 9.68 15.48
CA VAL A 403 -5.38 8.89 16.38
C VAL A 403 -4.45 8.05 15.52
N PHE A 404 -3.13 8.18 15.69
CA PHE A 404 -2.15 7.45 14.90
C PHE A 404 -0.87 7.15 15.65
N GLU A 405 -0.12 6.19 15.15
CA GLU A 405 1.23 5.83 15.59
C GLU A 405 2.17 5.72 14.38
N PRO A 406 3.48 5.75 14.56
CA PRO A 406 4.40 5.40 13.49
C PRO A 406 4.09 3.99 12.95
N TYR A 407 4.07 3.83 11.63
CA TYR A 407 3.76 2.56 10.96
C TYR A 407 4.64 1.39 11.43
N LYS A 408 5.91 1.66 11.68
CA LYS A 408 6.86 0.67 12.21
C LYS A 408 6.48 0.15 13.61
N ARG A 409 5.74 0.94 14.40
CA ARG A 409 5.27 0.53 15.72
C ARG A 409 3.97 -0.26 15.65
N ASN A 410 3.03 0.23 14.83
CA ASN A 410 1.72 -0.40 14.66
C ASN A 410 1.19 -0.14 13.24
N LYS A 411 1.20 -1.20 12.42
CA LYS A 411 0.76 -1.11 11.02
C LYS A 411 -0.72 -0.67 10.90
N ALA A 412 -1.58 -1.16 11.79
CA ALA A 412 -3.02 -0.91 11.70
C ALA A 412 -3.42 0.54 12.02
N THR A 413 -2.73 1.19 12.97
CA THR A 413 -2.96 2.60 13.34
C THR A 413 -1.98 3.56 12.69
N GLY A 414 -0.96 3.04 11.99
CA GLY A 414 0.09 3.81 11.32
C GLY A 414 -0.03 3.84 9.80
N SER A 415 -1.06 3.21 9.21
CA SER A 415 -1.30 3.22 7.77
C SER A 415 -2.61 3.93 7.42
N PHE A 416 -2.64 4.49 6.21
CA PHE A 416 -3.85 5.10 5.66
C PHE A 416 -3.91 4.95 4.13
N ILE A 417 -5.11 5.13 3.58
CA ILE A 417 -5.32 5.24 2.15
C ILE A 417 -5.85 6.63 1.80
N ILE A 418 -5.49 7.08 0.61
CA ILE A 418 -5.93 8.34 0.01
C ILE A 418 -6.98 7.99 -1.05
N ILE A 419 -8.17 8.58 -0.91
CA ILE A 419 -9.31 8.30 -1.79
C ILE A 419 -9.70 9.59 -2.48
N ASP A 420 -9.84 9.55 -3.80
CA ASP A 420 -10.36 10.67 -4.57
C ASP A 420 -11.84 10.90 -4.24
N ARG A 421 -12.21 12.15 -3.96
CA ARG A 421 -13.55 12.51 -3.48
C ARG A 421 -14.64 12.38 -4.53
N LEU A 422 -14.29 12.47 -5.80
CA LEU A 422 -15.25 12.46 -6.91
C LEU A 422 -15.49 11.03 -7.43
N THR A 423 -14.41 10.28 -7.58
CA THR A 423 -14.45 8.93 -8.17
C THR A 423 -14.55 7.81 -7.15
N ASN A 424 -14.27 8.08 -5.87
CA ASN A 424 -14.11 7.10 -4.80
C ASN A 424 -12.99 6.04 -5.05
N VAL A 425 -12.10 6.32 -5.99
CA VAL A 425 -10.95 5.46 -6.29
C VAL A 425 -9.85 5.70 -5.25
N THR A 426 -9.21 4.63 -4.78
CA THR A 426 -7.99 4.73 -3.98
C THR A 426 -6.84 5.19 -4.88
N VAL A 427 -6.30 6.37 -4.61
CA VAL A 427 -5.25 7.01 -5.41
C VAL A 427 -3.87 6.97 -4.78
N GLY A 428 -3.78 6.59 -3.50
CA GLY A 428 -2.51 6.42 -2.80
C GLY A 428 -2.66 5.68 -1.49
N ALA A 429 -1.54 5.21 -0.97
CA ALA A 429 -1.41 4.62 0.36
C ALA A 429 -0.23 5.25 1.10
N GLY A 430 -0.35 5.39 2.43
CA GLY A 430 0.68 6.02 3.22
C GLY A 430 1.02 5.27 4.50
N MET A 431 2.30 5.33 4.87
CA MET A 431 2.88 4.80 6.09
C MET A 431 3.36 5.96 6.95
N ILE A 432 2.70 6.18 8.09
CA ILE A 432 2.98 7.30 8.99
C ILE A 432 4.37 7.13 9.61
N VAL A 433 5.16 8.19 9.54
CA VAL A 433 6.50 8.27 10.13
C VAL A 433 6.42 8.89 11.52
N GLY A 434 5.59 9.93 11.69
CA GLY A 434 5.45 10.63 12.96
C GLY A 434 4.54 11.84 12.90
N ASP A 435 4.44 12.51 14.06
CA ASP A 435 3.66 13.72 14.25
C ASP A 435 4.36 14.93 13.60
N ALA A 436 3.61 15.73 12.86
CA ALA A 436 4.06 16.96 12.20
C ALA A 436 3.38 18.22 12.77
N SER A 437 2.62 18.12 13.83
CA SER A 437 1.90 19.26 14.43
C SER A 437 2.83 20.32 15.04
N LYS A 438 4.08 19.95 15.29
CA LYS A 438 5.12 20.82 15.84
C LYS A 438 6.07 21.39 14.80
N ASP A 439 5.83 21.14 13.50
CA ASP A 439 6.63 21.72 12.45
C ASP A 439 6.49 23.26 12.47
N GLU A 440 7.56 23.97 12.11
CA GLU A 440 7.61 25.43 12.19
C GLU A 440 6.48 26.07 11.37
N TRP A 441 5.82 27.05 11.97
CA TRP A 441 4.80 27.84 11.32
C TRP A 441 5.45 28.72 10.24
N ALA A 442 4.98 28.62 9.01
CA ALA A 442 5.37 29.49 7.92
C ALA A 442 4.12 30.15 7.29
N PRO A 443 4.22 31.43 6.82
CA PRO A 443 3.15 32.06 6.07
C PRO A 443 2.82 31.27 4.79
N VAL A 444 1.52 31.14 4.47
CA VAL A 444 1.07 30.48 3.24
C VAL A 444 1.43 31.35 2.04
N THR A 445 2.14 30.80 1.05
CA THR A 445 2.54 31.52 -0.17
C THR A 445 1.43 31.58 -1.22
N ALA A 446 1.61 32.41 -2.24
CA ALA A 446 0.68 32.49 -3.37
C ALA A 446 0.67 31.17 -4.17
N GLU A 447 1.85 30.58 -4.34
CA GLU A 447 2.06 29.31 -5.01
C GLU A 447 1.35 28.15 -4.30
N GLU A 448 1.46 28.05 -2.97
CA GLU A 448 0.75 27.06 -2.17
C GLU A 448 -0.77 27.20 -2.28
N ARG A 449 -1.29 28.44 -2.31
CA ARG A 449 -2.73 28.66 -2.50
C ARG A 449 -3.18 28.28 -3.90
N ALA A 450 -2.44 28.68 -4.94
CA ALA A 450 -2.75 28.36 -6.33
C ALA A 450 -2.71 26.84 -6.58
N SER A 451 -1.68 26.17 -6.08
CA SER A 451 -1.50 24.72 -6.19
C SER A 451 -2.69 23.94 -5.59
N ARG A 452 -3.30 24.46 -4.52
CA ARG A 452 -4.49 23.85 -3.89
C ARG A 452 -5.67 23.70 -4.86
N PHE A 453 -5.76 24.58 -5.86
CA PHE A 453 -6.80 24.57 -6.89
C PHE A 453 -6.31 23.97 -8.22
N GLY A 454 -5.12 23.36 -8.24
CA GLY A 454 -4.54 22.79 -9.46
C GLY A 454 -4.24 23.83 -10.54
N GLN A 455 -3.83 25.04 -10.13
CA GLN A 455 -3.61 26.17 -11.02
C GLN A 455 -2.31 26.91 -10.70
N THR A 456 -1.89 27.75 -11.64
CA THR A 456 -0.84 28.77 -11.45
C THR A 456 -1.51 30.13 -11.36
N ALA A 457 -1.19 30.93 -10.33
CA ALA A 457 -1.72 32.26 -10.15
C ALA A 457 -1.28 33.15 -11.33
N THR A 458 -2.24 33.71 -12.08
CA THR A 458 -2.00 34.32 -13.37
C THR A 458 -2.94 35.51 -13.59
N ILE A 459 -2.44 36.59 -14.16
CA ILE A 459 -3.26 37.71 -14.65
C ILE A 459 -3.54 37.46 -16.13
N VAL A 460 -4.81 37.32 -16.49
CA VAL A 460 -5.30 37.12 -17.85
C VAL A 460 -6.03 38.40 -18.27
N ALA A 461 -5.46 39.19 -19.17
CA ALA A 461 -6.11 40.33 -19.75
C ALA A 461 -7.06 39.90 -20.87
N LEU A 462 -8.27 40.47 -20.88
CA LEU A 462 -9.27 40.25 -21.90
C LEU A 462 -9.62 41.59 -22.54
N ALA A 463 -9.39 41.72 -23.83
CA ALA A 463 -9.70 42.90 -24.64
C ALA A 463 -10.84 42.60 -25.62
N GLY A 464 -11.49 43.67 -26.15
CA GLY A 464 -12.59 43.54 -27.11
C GLY A 464 -13.94 43.98 -26.55
N ALA A 465 -14.94 44.06 -27.42
CA ALA A 465 -16.29 44.52 -27.07
C ALA A 465 -17.01 43.52 -26.13
N ASP A 466 -16.73 42.25 -26.32
CA ASP A 466 -17.33 41.14 -25.54
C ASP A 466 -16.48 40.71 -24.34
N ALA A 467 -15.37 41.41 -24.04
CA ALA A 467 -14.41 41.02 -23.00
C ALA A 467 -15.04 40.78 -21.62
N LYS A 468 -16.02 41.58 -21.19
CA LYS A 468 -16.70 41.41 -19.91
C LYS A 468 -17.54 40.13 -19.87
N THR A 469 -18.31 39.87 -20.92
CA THR A 469 -19.14 38.67 -21.03
C THR A 469 -18.25 37.44 -21.08
N MET A 470 -17.18 37.50 -21.85
CA MET A 470 -16.18 36.43 -21.95
C MET A 470 -15.53 36.11 -20.60
N ALA A 471 -15.15 37.14 -19.83
CA ALA A 471 -14.54 36.98 -18.50
C ALA A 471 -15.46 36.16 -17.56
N TYR A 472 -16.75 36.49 -17.51
CA TYR A 472 -17.70 35.75 -16.66
C TYR A 472 -17.97 34.33 -17.15
N HIS A 473 -18.01 34.07 -18.44
CA HIS A 473 -18.14 32.72 -18.98
C HIS A 473 -16.89 31.89 -18.70
N LEU A 474 -15.73 32.48 -18.82
CA LEU A 474 -14.45 31.81 -18.51
C LEU A 474 -14.32 31.56 -17.00
N GLU A 475 -14.70 32.51 -16.13
CA GLU A 475 -14.77 32.29 -14.68
C GLU A 475 -15.68 31.12 -14.34
N ARG A 476 -16.86 31.05 -14.94
CA ARG A 476 -17.79 29.95 -14.75
C ARG A 476 -17.17 28.62 -15.18
N ARG A 477 -16.51 28.58 -16.34
CA ARG A 477 -15.83 27.36 -16.83
C ARG A 477 -14.72 26.92 -15.90
N LEU A 478 -13.90 27.84 -15.41
CA LEU A 478 -12.83 27.58 -14.46
C LEU A 478 -13.39 27.05 -13.13
N PHE A 479 -14.44 27.67 -12.61
CA PHE A 479 -15.10 27.23 -11.38
C PHE A 479 -15.67 25.81 -11.51
N ASP A 480 -16.36 25.51 -12.62
CA ASP A 480 -16.94 24.19 -12.86
C ASP A 480 -15.88 23.07 -12.98
N THR A 481 -14.64 23.44 -13.32
CA THR A 481 -13.50 22.53 -13.39
C THR A 481 -12.61 22.54 -12.14
N GLY A 482 -13.03 23.23 -11.06
CA GLY A 482 -12.39 23.21 -9.75
C GLY A 482 -11.30 24.26 -9.54
N HIS A 483 -11.15 25.21 -10.47
CA HIS A 483 -10.18 26.30 -10.37
C HIS A 483 -10.79 27.54 -9.72
N ALA A 484 -9.94 28.36 -9.10
CA ALA A 484 -10.33 29.58 -8.42
C ALA A 484 -9.92 30.80 -9.26
N ALA A 485 -10.89 31.41 -9.88
CA ALA A 485 -10.71 32.65 -10.67
C ALA A 485 -11.63 33.75 -10.16
N THR A 486 -11.33 35.00 -10.49
CA THR A 486 -12.23 36.12 -10.27
C THR A 486 -12.09 37.17 -11.38
N VAL A 487 -13.24 37.78 -11.73
CA VAL A 487 -13.28 38.84 -12.74
C VAL A 487 -12.96 40.20 -12.12
N LEU A 488 -12.06 40.94 -12.77
CA LEU A 488 -11.77 42.33 -12.48
C LEU A 488 -12.34 43.20 -13.62
N GLU A 489 -13.46 43.88 -13.37
CA GLU A 489 -14.20 44.62 -14.40
C GLU A 489 -13.54 45.96 -14.82
N GLN A 490 -12.68 46.50 -13.98
CA GLN A 490 -11.95 47.76 -14.25
C GLN A 490 -10.46 47.50 -14.32
N ALA A 491 -9.80 48.06 -15.32
CA ALA A 491 -8.37 47.91 -15.49
C ALA A 491 -7.60 48.57 -14.32
N ASP A 492 -7.19 47.77 -13.37
CA ASP A 492 -6.38 48.16 -12.22
C ASP A 492 -5.27 47.11 -12.02
N SER A 493 -4.05 47.49 -12.40
CA SER A 493 -2.89 46.58 -12.32
C SER A 493 -2.49 46.25 -10.89
N ALA A 494 -2.70 47.18 -9.93
CA ALA A 494 -2.38 46.90 -8.52
C ALA A 494 -3.35 45.89 -7.91
N LEU A 495 -4.65 45.99 -8.23
CA LEU A 495 -5.65 45.03 -7.78
C LEU A 495 -5.47 43.69 -8.49
N ALA A 496 -5.15 43.66 -9.78
CA ALA A 496 -4.83 42.44 -10.51
C ALA A 496 -3.63 41.69 -9.86
N ALA A 497 -2.57 42.44 -9.54
CA ALA A 497 -1.41 41.88 -8.83
C ALA A 497 -1.77 41.35 -7.42
N ALA A 498 -2.65 42.04 -6.69
CA ALA A 498 -3.10 41.57 -5.37
C ALA A 498 -3.91 40.27 -5.48
N ILE A 499 -4.76 40.13 -6.49
CA ILE A 499 -5.52 38.91 -6.78
C ILE A 499 -4.57 37.76 -7.12
N LYS A 500 -3.59 37.99 -8.00
CA LYS A 500 -2.53 37.02 -8.32
C LYS A 500 -1.74 36.61 -7.06
N ASN A 501 -1.35 37.56 -6.24
CA ASN A 501 -0.65 37.27 -4.96
C ASN A 501 -1.52 36.54 -3.94
N ALA A 502 -2.85 36.54 -4.08
CA ALA A 502 -3.75 35.70 -3.33
C ALA A 502 -3.81 34.25 -3.84
N GLY A 503 -3.10 33.91 -4.92
CA GLY A 503 -3.09 32.59 -5.54
C GLY A 503 -4.23 32.33 -6.52
N LEU A 504 -4.93 33.38 -6.98
CA LEU A 504 -6.09 33.28 -7.87
C LEU A 504 -5.71 33.59 -9.32
N ILE A 505 -6.54 33.13 -10.26
CA ILE A 505 -6.52 33.56 -11.65
C ILE A 505 -7.33 34.85 -11.72
N CYS A 506 -6.71 35.97 -12.11
CA CYS A 506 -7.37 37.24 -12.31
C CYS A 506 -7.76 37.40 -13.79
N LEU A 507 -9.05 37.48 -14.07
CA LEU A 507 -9.59 37.76 -15.42
C LEU A 507 -9.87 39.25 -15.52
N ALA A 508 -8.90 40.00 -16.03
CA ALA A 508 -8.91 41.45 -16.03
C ALA A 508 -9.45 42.04 -17.36
N VAL A 509 -10.58 42.75 -17.30
CA VAL A 509 -11.21 43.35 -18.47
C VAL A 509 -10.53 44.67 -18.78
N GLY A 510 -10.01 44.80 -20.01
CA GLY A 510 -9.39 46.03 -20.52
C GLY A 510 -8.06 46.42 -19.87
N LEU A 511 -7.41 45.49 -19.17
CA LEU A 511 -6.06 45.70 -18.67
C LEU A 511 -5.07 45.71 -19.85
N ALA A 512 -4.05 46.57 -19.78
CA ALA A 512 -3.03 46.62 -20.82
C ALA A 512 -2.20 45.32 -20.85
N ASP A 513 -1.80 44.86 -22.03
CA ASP A 513 -1.13 43.59 -22.26
C ASP A 513 0.22 43.48 -21.51
N ASP A 514 0.92 44.59 -21.35
CA ASP A 514 2.20 44.68 -20.63
C ASP A 514 2.06 44.56 -19.10
N ALA A 515 0.83 44.71 -18.59
CA ALA A 515 0.50 44.51 -17.16
C ALA A 515 -0.09 43.12 -16.83
N ALA A 516 -0.21 42.25 -17.83
CA ALA A 516 -0.78 40.90 -17.70
C ALA A 516 0.27 39.82 -18.02
N ASP A 517 0.08 38.65 -17.43
CA ASP A 517 0.88 37.46 -17.78
C ASP A 517 0.45 36.87 -19.14
N LEU A 518 -0.85 36.95 -19.44
CA LEU A 518 -1.47 36.50 -20.69
C LEU A 518 -2.50 37.52 -21.16
N ALA A 519 -2.59 37.74 -22.48
CA ALA A 519 -3.60 38.60 -23.09
C ALA A 519 -4.33 37.86 -24.21
N PHE A 520 -5.66 38.02 -24.27
CA PHE A 520 -6.53 37.42 -25.29
C PHE A 520 -7.54 38.45 -25.82
N ASP A 521 -7.85 38.33 -27.10
CA ASP A 521 -8.88 39.15 -27.78
C ASP A 521 -10.21 38.35 -27.73
N ALA A 522 -11.15 38.85 -26.93
CA ALA A 522 -12.46 38.24 -26.72
C ALA A 522 -13.38 38.30 -27.95
N ASP A 523 -13.08 39.18 -28.91
CA ASP A 523 -13.86 39.29 -30.16
C ASP A 523 -13.43 38.22 -31.18
N GLN A 524 -12.25 37.59 -30.99
CA GLN A 524 -11.67 36.59 -31.91
C GLN A 524 -11.59 35.17 -31.37
N MET A 525 -11.76 34.96 -30.07
CA MET A 525 -11.59 33.66 -29.43
C MET A 525 -12.83 33.26 -28.65
N SER A 526 -13.16 31.97 -28.65
CA SER A 526 -14.20 31.44 -27.80
C SER A 526 -13.69 31.12 -26.36
N VAL A 527 -14.62 30.90 -25.42
CA VAL A 527 -14.29 30.45 -24.04
C VAL A 527 -13.45 29.17 -24.05
N ASP A 528 -13.79 28.23 -24.93
CA ASP A 528 -13.09 26.93 -25.03
C ASP A 528 -11.67 27.11 -25.62
N ASP A 529 -11.47 28.07 -26.55
CA ASP A 529 -10.14 28.38 -27.10
C ASP A 529 -9.24 28.98 -26.04
N ILE A 530 -9.75 29.92 -25.23
CA ILE A 530 -8.99 30.56 -24.15
C ILE A 530 -8.70 29.53 -23.06
N TYR A 531 -9.68 28.74 -22.67
CA TYR A 531 -9.49 27.66 -21.67
C TYR A 531 -8.46 26.63 -22.15
N GLY A 532 -8.49 26.26 -23.44
CA GLY A 532 -7.49 25.40 -24.06
C GLY A 532 -6.09 26.00 -24.03
N ALA A 533 -5.96 27.31 -24.29
CA ALA A 533 -4.70 28.02 -24.20
C ALA A 533 -4.15 28.10 -22.76
N LEU A 534 -5.03 28.26 -21.76
CA LEU A 534 -4.64 28.18 -20.34
C LEU A 534 -4.09 26.81 -19.96
N LYS A 535 -4.68 25.71 -20.49
CA LYS A 535 -4.15 24.35 -20.30
C LYS A 535 -2.80 24.14 -20.97
N GLN A 536 -2.64 24.58 -22.22
CA GLN A 536 -1.37 24.44 -22.95
C GLN A 536 -0.22 25.19 -22.28
N ARG A 537 -0.53 26.26 -21.53
CA ARG A 537 0.45 27.07 -20.80
C ARG A 537 0.55 26.71 -19.32
N GLU A 538 -0.02 25.58 -18.92
CA GLU A 538 0.02 25.05 -17.56
C GLU A 538 -0.53 26.01 -16.49
N VAL A 539 -1.39 26.95 -16.88
CA VAL A 539 -2.12 27.83 -15.94
C VAL A 539 -3.17 27.03 -15.18
N VAL A 540 -3.81 26.08 -15.85
CA VAL A 540 -4.77 25.12 -15.25
C VAL A 540 -4.39 23.69 -15.66
N ARG A 541 -4.54 22.76 -14.74
CA ARG A 541 -4.13 21.35 -14.89
C ARG A 541 -5.29 20.39 -14.96
#